data_1565a62366ff2182e6f1e9580579283f
#
_entry.id   1565a62366ff2182e6f1e9580579283f
#
_cell.length_a   1.000
_cell.length_b   1.000
_cell.length_c   1.000
_cell.angle_alpha   90.00
_cell.angle_beta   90.00
_cell.angle_gamma   90.00
#
_symmetry.space_group_name_H-M   'P 1'
#
loop_
_entity.id
_entity.type
_entity.pdbx_description
1 polymer ?
#
loop_
_entity_poly.entity_id
_entity_poly.type
_entity_poly.pdbx_seq_one_letter_code
_entity_poly.pdbx_strand_id
1 'polypeptide(L)'
;MQEQKLPLKPVDTELSEVLRVSDKLKMVDTKYKDDVQKIMQDDRYNESYKRDRVEDVRVESEAAVDALVAEFQSTVAAKSEDLESKLKPVSAANLEPPSVLAIESDRQLWIQQAEMKEQLSELVRLERLRMHQDDINGLQAVELVSEYQQAIEEADIAFCEAVERFGRRRLKKLSSGGDRSAAENVGRLGELMAQRADASLTPVQRKAKSDIEKLKDIGGKFFEMAHLTKQYTLRRSP
;
A
#
# COMPACT_ATOMS: atom_id res chain seq x y z
N MET A 1 20.43 35.04 -23.07
CA MET A 1 19.92 34.39 -21.82
C MET A 1 19.34 33.04 -22.19
N GLN A 2 20.06 31.95 -21.89
CA GLN A 2 19.59 30.59 -22.13
C GLN A 2 18.71 30.19 -20.94
N GLU A 3 17.43 29.93 -21.18
CA GLU A 3 16.54 29.30 -20.22
C GLU A 3 17.04 27.90 -19.92
N GLN A 4 17.58 27.71 -18.73
CA GLN A 4 17.87 26.39 -18.20
C GLN A 4 16.51 25.68 -17.96
N LYS A 5 16.12 24.82 -18.91
CA LYS A 5 15.07 23.82 -18.66
C LYS A 5 15.52 22.92 -17.53
N LEU A 6 14.94 23.12 -16.34
CA LEU A 6 15.04 22.16 -15.24
C LEU A 6 14.64 20.76 -15.76
N PRO A 7 15.44 19.72 -15.47
CA PRO A 7 15.08 18.37 -15.86
C PRO A 7 13.77 18.00 -15.16
N LEU A 8 12.74 17.72 -15.95
CA LEU A 8 11.49 17.13 -15.47
C LEU A 8 11.87 15.88 -14.67
N LYS A 9 11.51 15.84 -13.38
CA LYS A 9 11.62 14.61 -12.58
C LYS A 9 10.98 13.47 -13.35
N PRO A 10 11.61 12.28 -13.41
CA PRO A 10 11.02 11.15 -14.09
C PRO A 10 9.64 10.92 -13.48
N VAL A 11 8.61 11.06 -14.29
CA VAL A 11 7.23 10.73 -13.91
C VAL A 11 7.25 9.25 -13.55
N ASP A 12 6.80 8.94 -12.36
CA ASP A 12 6.72 7.57 -11.84
C ASP A 12 5.76 6.81 -12.77
N THR A 13 6.32 6.13 -13.80
CA THR A 13 5.56 5.52 -14.90
C THR A 13 4.53 4.52 -14.39
N GLU A 14 4.77 3.94 -13.22
CA GLU A 14 3.88 2.94 -12.62
C GLU A 14 2.58 3.53 -12.07
N LEU A 15 2.57 4.80 -11.64
CA LEU A 15 1.38 5.48 -11.12
C LEU A 15 0.79 6.50 -12.11
N SER A 16 1.35 6.59 -13.33
CA SER A 16 0.95 7.59 -14.32
C SER A 16 -0.54 7.52 -14.71
N GLU A 17 -1.12 6.32 -14.78
CA GLU A 17 -2.54 6.13 -15.10
C GLU A 17 -3.44 6.68 -14.00
N VAL A 18 -3.10 6.42 -12.74
CA VAL A 18 -3.84 6.92 -11.57
C VAL A 18 -3.79 8.44 -11.52
N LEU A 19 -2.61 9.03 -11.75
CA LEU A 19 -2.43 10.49 -11.82
C LEU A 19 -3.22 11.10 -12.97
N ARG A 20 -3.27 10.44 -14.12
CA ARG A 20 -4.05 10.89 -15.28
C ARG A 20 -5.54 10.98 -14.98
N VAL A 21 -6.11 10.01 -14.26
CA VAL A 21 -7.52 10.07 -13.85
C VAL A 21 -7.75 11.22 -12.85
N SER A 22 -6.81 11.44 -11.93
CA SER A 22 -6.87 12.57 -11.01
C SER A 22 -6.84 13.93 -11.72
N ASP A 23 -6.05 14.08 -12.80
CA ASP A 23 -6.01 15.32 -13.57
C ASP A 23 -7.29 15.54 -14.40
N LYS A 24 -7.95 14.49 -14.88
CA LYS A 24 -9.26 14.60 -15.53
C LYS A 24 -10.31 15.26 -14.61
N LEU A 25 -10.26 14.99 -13.31
CA LEU A 25 -11.20 15.60 -12.35
C LEU A 25 -11.03 17.13 -12.28
N LYS A 26 -9.80 17.64 -12.30
CA LYS A 26 -9.52 19.09 -12.36
C LYS A 26 -10.08 19.70 -13.64
N MET A 27 -9.98 18.98 -14.76
CA MET A 27 -10.52 19.44 -16.03
C MET A 27 -12.05 19.55 -16.01
N VAL A 28 -12.76 18.61 -15.35
CA VAL A 28 -14.22 18.69 -15.19
C VAL A 28 -14.62 19.93 -14.40
N ASP A 29 -13.93 20.20 -13.29
CA ASP A 29 -14.18 21.41 -12.47
C ASP A 29 -13.96 22.71 -13.27
N THR A 30 -12.86 22.79 -14.00
CA THR A 30 -12.56 23.96 -14.84
C THR A 30 -13.59 24.13 -15.94
N LYS A 31 -13.92 23.04 -16.65
CA LYS A 31 -14.92 23.07 -17.73
C LYS A 31 -16.29 23.51 -17.21
N TYR A 32 -16.73 23.01 -16.07
CA TYR A 32 -17.99 23.43 -15.45
C TYR A 32 -18.02 24.95 -15.20
N LYS A 33 -16.97 25.50 -14.58
CA LYS A 33 -16.87 26.94 -14.32
C LYS A 33 -16.93 27.77 -15.60
N ASP A 34 -16.20 27.34 -16.63
CA ASP A 34 -16.16 28.03 -17.92
C ASP A 34 -17.52 27.99 -18.62
N ASP A 35 -18.21 26.84 -18.59
CA ASP A 35 -19.51 26.69 -19.24
C ASP A 35 -20.61 27.50 -18.51
N VAL A 36 -20.61 27.49 -17.17
CA VAL A 36 -21.50 28.35 -16.36
C VAL A 36 -21.23 29.83 -16.66
N GLN A 37 -19.97 30.24 -16.71
CA GLN A 37 -19.62 31.62 -17.02
C GLN A 37 -20.13 32.07 -18.42
N LYS A 38 -19.97 31.22 -19.44
CA LYS A 38 -20.47 31.49 -20.81
C LYS A 38 -21.99 31.64 -20.84
N ILE A 39 -22.72 30.76 -20.15
CA ILE A 39 -24.19 30.81 -20.07
C ILE A 39 -24.64 32.10 -19.40
N MET A 40 -24.03 32.46 -18.28
CA MET A 40 -24.40 33.67 -17.53
C MET A 40 -24.08 34.95 -18.29
N GLN A 41 -23.03 35.01 -19.12
CA GLN A 41 -22.63 36.15 -19.93
C GLN A 41 -23.38 36.28 -21.25
N ASP A 42 -24.18 35.29 -21.65
CA ASP A 42 -24.90 35.33 -22.92
C ASP A 42 -26.21 36.13 -22.80
N ASP A 43 -26.18 37.37 -23.28
CA ASP A 43 -27.31 38.29 -23.22
C ASP A 43 -28.51 37.91 -24.10
N ARG A 44 -28.37 36.88 -24.95
CA ARG A 44 -29.47 36.42 -25.83
C ARG A 44 -30.54 35.62 -25.07
N TYR A 45 -30.22 35.17 -23.84
CA TYR A 45 -31.09 34.31 -23.04
C TYR A 45 -31.66 35.08 -21.84
N ASN A 46 -32.90 34.80 -21.50
CA ASN A 46 -33.54 35.28 -20.28
C ASN A 46 -33.01 34.49 -19.05
N GLU A 47 -33.24 35.03 -17.86
CA GLU A 47 -32.74 34.48 -16.59
C GLU A 47 -33.29 33.08 -16.30
N SER A 48 -34.55 32.77 -16.69
CA SER A 48 -35.10 31.42 -16.49
C SER A 48 -34.34 30.40 -17.32
N TYR A 49 -34.13 30.69 -18.60
CA TYR A 49 -33.39 29.79 -19.50
C TYR A 49 -31.94 29.61 -19.05
N LYS A 50 -31.29 30.68 -18.59
CA LYS A 50 -29.94 30.58 -18.05
C LYS A 50 -29.86 29.61 -16.86
N ARG A 51 -30.82 29.72 -15.92
CA ARG A 51 -30.89 28.80 -14.76
C ARG A 51 -31.08 27.36 -15.18
N ASP A 52 -32.01 27.09 -16.08
CA ASP A 52 -32.26 25.72 -16.58
C ASP A 52 -30.99 25.15 -17.25
N ARG A 53 -30.31 25.96 -18.06
CA ARG A 53 -29.07 25.53 -18.71
C ARG A 53 -27.90 25.31 -17.73
N VAL A 54 -27.76 26.11 -16.69
CA VAL A 54 -26.77 25.91 -15.63
C VAL A 54 -27.06 24.63 -14.88
N GLU A 55 -28.35 24.33 -14.63
CA GLU A 55 -28.74 23.07 -13.98
C GLU A 55 -28.43 21.84 -14.85
N ASP A 56 -28.67 21.92 -16.18
CA ASP A 56 -28.27 20.85 -17.11
C ASP A 56 -26.76 20.60 -17.04
N VAL A 57 -25.93 21.65 -17.13
CA VAL A 57 -24.47 21.55 -17.06
C VAL A 57 -24.02 21.00 -15.70
N ARG A 58 -24.73 21.36 -14.61
CA ARG A 58 -24.47 20.82 -13.27
C ARG A 58 -24.68 19.31 -13.23
N VAL A 59 -25.82 18.84 -13.73
CA VAL A 59 -26.17 17.40 -13.76
C VAL A 59 -25.17 16.61 -14.61
N GLU A 60 -24.82 17.13 -15.79
CA GLU A 60 -23.81 16.51 -16.65
C GLU A 60 -22.43 16.44 -15.97
N SER A 61 -22.05 17.49 -15.25
CA SER A 61 -20.76 17.53 -14.55
C SER A 61 -20.75 16.62 -13.32
N GLU A 62 -21.86 16.50 -12.58
CA GLU A 62 -21.98 15.52 -11.48
C GLU A 62 -21.82 14.09 -12.00
N ALA A 63 -22.51 13.75 -13.09
CA ALA A 63 -22.38 12.45 -13.73
C ALA A 63 -20.94 12.17 -14.20
N ALA A 64 -20.25 13.17 -14.75
CA ALA A 64 -18.86 13.07 -15.14
C ALA A 64 -17.92 12.81 -13.94
N VAL A 65 -18.15 13.48 -12.80
CA VAL A 65 -17.39 13.24 -11.57
C VAL A 65 -17.65 11.82 -11.06
N ASP A 66 -18.91 11.33 -11.08
CA ASP A 66 -19.22 9.96 -10.65
C ASP A 66 -18.55 8.91 -11.53
N ALA A 67 -18.55 9.12 -12.84
CA ALA A 67 -17.84 8.25 -13.77
C ALA A 67 -16.32 8.21 -13.51
N LEU A 68 -15.72 9.37 -13.22
CA LEU A 68 -14.31 9.45 -12.87
C LEU A 68 -13.99 8.79 -11.52
N VAL A 69 -14.89 8.87 -10.54
CA VAL A 69 -14.74 8.15 -9.27
C VAL A 69 -14.72 6.64 -9.50
N ALA A 70 -15.62 6.13 -10.33
CA ALA A 70 -15.65 4.71 -10.68
C ALA A 70 -14.40 4.28 -11.48
N GLU A 71 -13.97 5.09 -12.47
CA GLU A 71 -12.73 4.85 -13.23
C GLU A 71 -11.52 4.83 -12.29
N PHE A 72 -11.44 5.77 -11.36
CA PHE A 72 -10.35 5.84 -10.39
C PHE A 72 -10.31 4.61 -9.48
N GLN A 73 -11.47 4.22 -8.92
CA GLN A 73 -11.55 3.04 -8.06
C GLN A 73 -11.08 1.77 -8.76
N SER A 74 -11.51 1.55 -10.01
CA SER A 74 -11.08 0.39 -10.79
C SER A 74 -9.60 0.42 -11.11
N THR A 75 -9.06 1.58 -11.47
CA THR A 75 -7.63 1.76 -11.77
C THR A 75 -6.76 1.53 -10.53
N VAL A 76 -7.18 2.06 -9.38
CA VAL A 76 -6.49 1.86 -8.09
C VAL A 76 -6.55 0.40 -7.67
N ALA A 77 -7.70 -0.28 -7.81
CA ALA A 77 -7.84 -1.68 -7.45
C ALA A 77 -6.89 -2.58 -8.28
N ALA A 78 -6.89 -2.41 -9.60
CA ALA A 78 -6.01 -3.16 -10.50
C ALA A 78 -4.52 -2.90 -10.18
N LYS A 79 -4.17 -1.64 -9.88
CA LYS A 79 -2.78 -1.29 -9.56
C LYS A 79 -2.36 -1.80 -8.19
N SER A 80 -3.26 -1.78 -7.20
CA SER A 80 -3.00 -2.36 -5.87
C SER A 80 -2.73 -3.86 -5.98
N GLU A 81 -3.52 -4.59 -6.75
CA GLU A 81 -3.34 -6.02 -6.96
C GLU A 81 -1.99 -6.34 -7.61
N ASP A 82 -1.58 -5.59 -8.65
CA ASP A 82 -0.26 -5.72 -9.29
C ASP A 82 0.87 -5.48 -8.28
N LEU A 83 0.80 -4.40 -7.50
CA LEU A 83 1.82 -4.07 -6.51
C LEU A 83 1.86 -5.07 -5.35
N GLU A 84 0.71 -5.53 -4.87
CA GLU A 84 0.63 -6.57 -3.84
C GLU A 84 1.19 -7.90 -4.32
N SER A 85 1.01 -8.25 -5.60
CA SER A 85 1.61 -9.44 -6.20
C SER A 85 3.14 -9.41 -6.15
N LYS A 86 3.73 -8.23 -6.33
CA LYS A 86 5.19 -8.01 -6.23
C LYS A 86 5.73 -8.09 -4.81
N LEU A 87 4.87 -7.90 -3.79
CA LEU A 87 5.24 -8.06 -2.38
C LEU A 87 5.23 -9.51 -1.92
N LYS A 88 4.51 -10.40 -2.61
CA LYS A 88 4.48 -11.81 -2.24
C LYS A 88 5.89 -12.41 -2.36
N PRO A 89 6.34 -13.19 -1.36
CA PRO A 89 7.59 -13.91 -1.48
C PRO A 89 7.54 -14.79 -2.73
N VAL A 90 8.65 -14.87 -3.46
CA VAL A 90 8.77 -15.81 -4.56
C VAL A 90 8.65 -17.21 -3.94
N SER A 91 7.51 -17.85 -4.14
CA SER A 91 7.29 -19.20 -3.66
C SER A 91 8.28 -20.13 -4.38
N ALA A 92 8.81 -21.11 -3.66
CA ALA A 92 9.65 -22.15 -4.26
C ALA A 92 8.92 -22.90 -5.41
N ALA A 93 7.59 -22.82 -5.45
CA ALA A 93 6.77 -23.31 -6.55
C ALA A 93 7.00 -22.59 -7.90
N ASN A 94 7.64 -21.41 -7.89
CA ASN A 94 8.00 -20.65 -9.11
C ASN A 94 9.44 -20.92 -9.59
N LEU A 95 10.17 -21.83 -8.96
CA LEU A 95 11.40 -22.34 -9.52
C LEU A 95 11.05 -23.13 -10.79
N GLU A 96 11.60 -22.73 -11.93
CA GLU A 96 11.40 -23.47 -13.17
C GLU A 96 11.74 -24.97 -12.95
N PRO A 97 10.83 -25.87 -13.29
CA PRO A 97 11.13 -27.29 -13.19
C PRO A 97 12.34 -27.62 -14.07
N PRO A 98 13.23 -28.50 -13.62
CA PRO A 98 14.38 -28.88 -14.41
C PRO A 98 13.92 -29.32 -15.81
N SER A 99 14.50 -28.68 -16.80
CA SER A 99 14.27 -28.71 -18.24
C SER A 99 13.21 -29.69 -18.80
N VAL A 100 12.49 -29.21 -19.80
CA VAL A 100 11.32 -29.71 -20.56
C VAL A 100 11.35 -31.20 -21.00
N LEU A 101 12.38 -31.96 -20.67
CA LEU A 101 12.53 -33.40 -20.95
C LEU A 101 12.22 -34.33 -19.77
N ALA A 102 11.83 -33.77 -18.62
CA ALA A 102 11.41 -34.62 -17.49
C ALA A 102 10.01 -35.18 -17.79
N ILE A 103 9.92 -36.50 -17.83
CA ILE A 103 8.67 -37.25 -17.94
C ILE A 103 7.76 -36.85 -16.77
N GLU A 104 6.44 -36.80 -16.99
CA GLU A 104 5.42 -36.35 -16.00
C GLU A 104 5.59 -36.99 -14.60
N SER A 105 6.07 -38.27 -14.55
CA SER A 105 6.42 -38.97 -13.32
C SER A 105 7.58 -38.37 -12.54
N ASP A 106 8.60 -37.89 -13.23
CA ASP A 106 9.76 -37.25 -12.60
C ASP A 106 9.41 -35.89 -12.03
N ARG A 107 8.49 -35.15 -12.69
CA ARG A 107 7.94 -33.89 -12.22
C ARG A 107 7.16 -34.08 -10.91
N GLN A 108 6.31 -35.11 -10.82
CA GLN A 108 5.55 -35.39 -9.59
C GLN A 108 6.48 -35.81 -8.46
N LEU A 109 7.49 -36.61 -8.73
CA LEU A 109 8.48 -37.00 -7.74
C LEU A 109 9.27 -35.78 -7.21
N TRP A 110 9.65 -34.86 -8.11
CA TRP A 110 10.35 -33.63 -7.76
C TRP A 110 9.48 -32.72 -6.90
N ILE A 111 8.18 -32.55 -7.22
CA ILE A 111 7.23 -31.79 -6.41
C ILE A 111 7.10 -32.38 -5.03
N GLN A 112 6.91 -33.69 -4.90
CA GLN A 112 6.83 -34.38 -3.59
C GLN A 112 8.11 -34.24 -2.77
N GLN A 113 9.28 -34.31 -3.40
CA GLN A 113 10.56 -34.10 -2.71
C GLN A 113 10.73 -32.63 -2.25
N ALA A 114 10.30 -31.65 -3.05
CA ALA A 114 10.33 -30.26 -2.68
C ALA A 114 9.38 -29.97 -1.51
N GLU A 115 8.16 -30.52 -1.52
CA GLU A 115 7.18 -30.39 -0.44
C GLU A 115 7.67 -31.03 0.87
N MET A 116 8.26 -32.23 0.81
CA MET A 116 8.86 -32.87 1.98
C MET A 116 10.04 -32.09 2.55
N LYS A 117 10.87 -31.50 1.68
CA LYS A 117 12.01 -30.70 2.11
C LYS A 117 11.53 -29.37 2.76
N GLU A 118 10.46 -28.78 2.25
CA GLU A 118 9.83 -27.60 2.83
C GLU A 118 9.21 -27.92 4.20
N GLN A 119 8.49 -29.02 4.33
CA GLN A 119 7.93 -29.47 5.61
C GLN A 119 9.01 -29.78 6.66
N LEU A 120 10.11 -30.43 6.29
CA LEU A 120 11.23 -30.71 7.20
C LEU A 120 11.91 -29.38 7.62
N SER A 121 12.10 -28.45 6.72
CA SER A 121 12.68 -27.15 7.06
C SER A 121 11.79 -26.34 8.01
N GLU A 122 10.48 -26.41 7.85
CA GLU A 122 9.53 -25.74 8.75
C GLU A 122 9.49 -26.41 10.13
N LEU A 123 9.57 -27.74 10.23
CA LEU A 123 9.66 -28.45 11.51
C LEU A 123 10.94 -28.06 12.28
N VAL A 124 12.08 -28.01 11.62
CA VAL A 124 13.34 -27.58 12.23
C VAL A 124 13.26 -26.13 12.70
N ARG A 125 12.63 -25.26 11.88
CA ARG A 125 12.38 -23.88 12.24
C ARG A 125 11.50 -23.76 13.48
N LEU A 126 10.40 -24.50 13.54
CA LEU A 126 9.49 -24.48 14.70
C LEU A 126 10.16 -24.96 15.98
N GLU A 127 11.02 -25.99 15.90
CA GLU A 127 11.78 -26.48 17.06
C GLU A 127 12.77 -25.44 17.56
N ARG A 128 13.52 -24.75 16.68
CA ARG A 128 14.38 -23.63 17.05
C ARG A 128 13.61 -22.49 17.72
N LEU A 129 12.46 -22.13 17.18
CA LEU A 129 11.60 -21.11 17.78
C LEU A 129 11.14 -21.50 19.19
N ARG A 130 10.87 -22.81 19.41
CA ARG A 130 10.46 -23.33 20.71
C ARG A 130 11.58 -23.27 21.73
N MET A 131 12.81 -23.55 21.34
CA MET A 131 13.99 -23.43 22.21
C MET A 131 14.18 -22.03 22.79
N HIS A 132 13.92 -20.98 22.00
CA HIS A 132 14.01 -19.60 22.45
C HIS A 132 12.80 -19.10 23.26
N GLN A 133 11.71 -19.87 23.32
CA GLN A 133 10.49 -19.41 23.99
C GLN A 133 10.70 -19.22 25.51
N ASP A 134 11.46 -20.10 26.14
CA ASP A 134 11.72 -20.04 27.57
C ASP A 134 12.67 -18.88 27.90
N ASP A 135 13.67 -18.63 27.09
CA ASP A 135 14.56 -17.49 27.19
C ASP A 135 13.75 -16.17 27.11
N ILE A 136 12.92 -16.03 26.07
CA ILE A 136 12.03 -14.86 25.87
C ILE A 136 11.09 -14.68 27.06
N ASN A 137 10.56 -15.75 27.63
CA ASN A 137 9.71 -15.70 28.80
C ASN A 137 10.44 -15.29 30.08
N GLY A 138 11.74 -15.47 30.19
CA GLY A 138 12.59 -15.01 31.29
C GLY A 138 12.90 -13.53 31.28
N LEU A 139 12.97 -12.88 30.10
CA LEU A 139 13.40 -11.51 29.95
C LEU A 139 12.39 -10.48 30.46
N GLN A 140 12.86 -9.36 30.99
CA GLN A 140 12.04 -8.17 31.27
C GLN A 140 11.72 -7.41 29.98
N ALA A 141 10.76 -6.47 30.03
CA ALA A 141 10.31 -5.75 28.86
C ALA A 141 11.43 -4.96 28.14
N VAL A 142 12.31 -4.33 28.91
CA VAL A 142 13.45 -3.56 28.40
C VAL A 142 14.52 -4.49 27.82
N GLU A 143 14.82 -5.57 28.54
CA GLU A 143 15.79 -6.58 28.11
C GLU A 143 15.38 -7.23 26.79
N LEU A 144 14.10 -7.59 26.64
CA LEU A 144 13.59 -8.20 25.42
C LEU A 144 13.80 -7.32 24.18
N VAL A 145 13.62 -6.02 24.31
CA VAL A 145 13.87 -5.08 23.18
C VAL A 145 15.35 -4.94 22.88
N SER A 146 16.19 -4.90 23.93
CA SER A 146 17.65 -4.81 23.78
C SER A 146 18.23 -6.07 23.13
N GLU A 147 17.83 -7.24 23.60
CA GLU A 147 18.23 -8.54 23.02
C GLU A 147 17.76 -8.70 21.58
N TYR A 148 16.56 -8.22 21.27
CA TYR A 148 16.07 -8.24 19.89
C TYR A 148 16.89 -7.31 18.98
N GLN A 149 17.26 -6.13 19.45
CA GLN A 149 18.13 -5.22 18.70
C GLN A 149 19.51 -5.86 18.45
N GLN A 150 20.10 -6.46 19.47
CA GLN A 150 21.37 -7.17 19.35
C GLN A 150 21.28 -8.33 18.36
N ALA A 151 20.21 -9.13 18.43
CA ALA A 151 19.97 -10.24 17.51
C ALA A 151 19.84 -9.78 16.04
N ILE A 152 19.27 -8.58 15.80
CA ILE A 152 19.27 -7.98 14.45
C ILE A 152 20.69 -7.67 13.98
N GLU A 153 21.51 -7.09 14.84
CA GLU A 153 22.90 -6.72 14.53
C GLU A 153 23.78 -7.96 14.29
N GLU A 154 23.57 -9.01 15.06
CA GLU A 154 24.26 -10.31 14.95
C GLU A 154 23.72 -11.22 13.86
N ALA A 155 22.64 -10.81 13.20
CA ALA A 155 21.90 -11.61 12.20
C ALA A 155 21.38 -12.96 12.75
N ASP A 156 21.04 -13.03 14.04
CA ASP A 156 20.38 -14.20 14.64
C ASP A 156 18.90 -14.27 14.23
N ILE A 157 18.67 -14.88 13.08
CA ILE A 157 17.34 -14.98 12.47
C ILE A 157 16.39 -15.77 13.38
N ALA A 158 16.88 -16.83 14.04
CA ALA A 158 16.06 -17.72 14.86
C ALA A 158 15.52 -17.00 16.10
N PHE A 159 16.38 -16.26 16.80
CA PHE A 159 15.95 -15.44 17.95
C PHE A 159 15.02 -14.33 17.52
N CYS A 160 15.33 -13.62 16.43
CA CYS A 160 14.45 -12.58 15.89
C CYS A 160 13.04 -13.09 15.60
N GLU A 161 12.90 -14.24 14.91
CA GLU A 161 11.60 -14.84 14.63
C GLU A 161 10.86 -15.28 15.90
N ALA A 162 11.59 -15.78 16.89
CA ALA A 162 11.01 -16.15 18.18
C ALA A 162 10.46 -14.94 18.92
N VAL A 163 11.18 -13.83 18.95
CA VAL A 163 10.71 -12.56 19.55
C VAL A 163 9.50 -12.02 18.81
N GLU A 164 9.50 -12.02 17.49
CA GLU A 164 8.35 -11.59 16.68
C GLU A 164 7.09 -12.39 16.98
N ARG A 165 7.24 -13.70 17.20
CA ARG A 165 6.13 -14.60 17.46
C ARG A 165 5.65 -14.58 18.91
N PHE A 166 6.56 -14.61 19.87
CA PHE A 166 6.25 -14.76 21.30
C PHE A 166 6.42 -13.46 22.10
N GLY A 167 7.48 -12.70 21.82
CA GLY A 167 7.84 -11.50 22.59
C GLY A 167 6.78 -10.40 22.51
N ARG A 168 6.20 -10.19 21.35
CA ARG A 168 5.11 -9.20 21.18
C ARG A 168 3.87 -9.54 22.01
N ARG A 169 3.51 -10.83 22.09
CA ARG A 169 2.37 -11.27 22.92
C ARG A 169 2.67 -11.08 24.39
N ARG A 170 3.90 -11.38 24.82
CA ARG A 170 4.35 -11.19 26.19
C ARG A 170 4.32 -9.72 26.59
N LEU A 171 4.92 -8.81 25.81
CA LEU A 171 4.90 -7.38 26.11
C LEU A 171 3.47 -6.84 26.21
N LYS A 172 2.57 -7.25 25.30
CA LYS A 172 1.15 -6.87 25.40
C LYS A 172 0.50 -7.37 26.69
N LYS A 173 0.81 -8.58 27.14
CA LYS A 173 0.29 -9.14 28.40
C LYS A 173 0.82 -8.38 29.61
N LEU A 174 2.09 -8.01 29.64
CA LEU A 174 2.70 -7.21 30.71
C LEU A 174 2.09 -5.80 30.75
N SER A 175 1.93 -5.14 29.60
CA SER A 175 1.31 -3.81 29.51
C SER A 175 -0.16 -3.81 29.97
N SER A 176 -0.90 -4.87 29.68
CA SER A 176 -2.28 -5.06 30.17
C SER A 176 -2.33 -5.25 31.68
N GLY A 177 -1.25 -5.74 32.29
CA GLY A 177 -1.08 -5.84 33.75
C GLY A 177 -0.67 -4.53 34.44
N GLY A 178 -0.59 -3.41 33.71
CA GLY A 178 -0.24 -2.09 34.25
C GLY A 178 1.25 -1.73 34.21
N ASP A 179 2.07 -2.55 33.59
CA ASP A 179 3.49 -2.26 33.40
C ASP A 179 3.68 -1.18 32.32
N ARG A 180 3.99 0.05 32.76
CA ARG A 180 4.23 1.19 31.86
C ARG A 180 5.45 0.99 30.96
N SER A 181 6.51 0.38 31.49
CA SER A 181 7.71 0.07 30.71
C SER A 181 7.39 -0.89 29.57
N ALA A 182 6.55 -1.90 29.81
CA ALA A 182 6.10 -2.81 28.76
C ALA A 182 5.28 -2.09 27.69
N ALA A 183 4.45 -1.09 28.06
CA ALA A 183 3.65 -0.32 27.10
C ALA A 183 4.53 0.49 26.14
N GLU A 184 5.56 1.17 26.65
CA GLU A 184 6.52 1.91 25.84
C GLU A 184 7.33 0.97 24.92
N ASN A 185 7.77 -0.16 25.45
CA ASN A 185 8.57 -1.14 24.71
C ASN A 185 7.77 -1.91 23.63
N VAL A 186 6.42 -2.00 23.73
CA VAL A 186 5.59 -2.52 22.62
C VAL A 186 5.74 -1.69 21.35
N GLY A 187 5.74 -0.36 21.47
CA GLY A 187 5.96 0.54 20.32
C GLY A 187 7.35 0.36 19.72
N ARG A 188 8.39 0.43 20.57
CA ARG A 188 9.79 0.29 20.17
C ARG A 188 10.08 -1.07 19.49
N LEU A 189 9.55 -2.15 20.05
CA LEU A 189 9.68 -3.47 19.41
C LEU A 189 8.98 -3.50 18.04
N GLY A 190 7.81 -2.87 17.92
CA GLY A 190 7.10 -2.75 16.65
C GLY A 190 7.90 -2.01 15.57
N GLU A 191 8.58 -0.93 15.95
CA GLU A 191 9.46 -0.17 15.06
C GLU A 191 10.66 -1.00 14.59
N LEU A 192 11.33 -1.69 15.49
CA LEU A 192 12.46 -2.57 15.16
C LEU A 192 12.05 -3.72 14.23
N MET A 193 10.86 -4.33 14.49
CA MET A 193 10.30 -5.36 13.60
C MET A 193 10.02 -4.81 12.20
N ALA A 194 9.46 -3.59 12.10
CA ALA A 194 9.22 -2.94 10.82
C ALA A 194 10.53 -2.65 10.08
N GLN A 195 11.55 -2.14 10.76
CA GLN A 195 12.86 -1.88 10.17
C GLN A 195 13.52 -3.17 9.65
N ARG A 196 13.46 -4.25 10.43
CA ARG A 196 13.98 -5.56 10.00
C ARG A 196 13.22 -6.10 8.78
N ALA A 197 11.89 -6.01 8.80
CA ALA A 197 11.07 -6.43 7.67
C ALA A 197 11.41 -5.63 6.39
N ASP A 198 11.61 -4.32 6.51
CA ASP A 198 12.00 -3.47 5.38
C ASP A 198 13.42 -3.77 4.86
N ALA A 199 14.35 -4.08 5.76
CA ALA A 199 15.70 -4.48 5.40
C ALA A 199 15.72 -5.82 4.62
N SER A 200 14.80 -6.74 4.93
CA SER A 200 14.69 -8.04 4.26
C SER A 200 14.05 -7.98 2.87
N LEU A 201 13.38 -6.86 2.53
CA LEU A 201 12.73 -6.69 1.22
C LEU A 201 13.77 -6.56 0.10
N THR A 202 13.50 -7.21 -1.02
CA THR A 202 14.24 -6.98 -2.26
C THR A 202 14.03 -5.53 -2.76
N PRO A 203 14.91 -4.99 -3.62
CA PRO A 203 14.72 -3.66 -4.21
C PRO A 203 13.35 -3.50 -4.90
N VAL A 204 12.86 -4.56 -5.56
CA VAL A 204 11.55 -4.58 -6.23
C VAL A 204 10.42 -4.47 -5.19
N GLN A 205 10.50 -5.24 -4.11
CA GLN A 205 9.49 -5.22 -3.04
C GLN A 205 9.49 -3.88 -2.28
N ARG A 206 10.67 -3.30 -2.00
CA ARG A 206 10.78 -1.96 -1.39
C ARG A 206 10.11 -0.90 -2.26
N LYS A 207 10.36 -0.95 -3.59
CA LYS A 207 9.70 -0.05 -4.52
C LYS A 207 8.18 -0.25 -4.52
N ALA A 208 7.70 -1.50 -4.63
CA ALA A 208 6.27 -1.80 -4.59
C ALA A 208 5.59 -1.30 -3.29
N LYS A 209 6.24 -1.47 -2.13
CA LYS A 209 5.74 -0.95 -0.84
C LYS A 209 5.61 0.57 -0.87
N SER A 210 6.64 1.29 -1.32
CA SER A 210 6.62 2.74 -1.46
C SER A 210 5.52 3.21 -2.41
N ASP A 211 5.31 2.49 -3.52
CA ASP A 211 4.30 2.86 -4.51
C ASP A 211 2.87 2.59 -4.01
N ILE A 212 2.66 1.58 -3.16
CA ILE A 212 1.38 1.37 -2.45
C ILE A 212 1.09 2.55 -1.49
N GLU A 213 2.07 3.05 -0.77
CA GLU A 213 1.90 4.21 0.13
C GLU A 213 1.54 5.47 -0.67
N LYS A 214 2.23 5.72 -1.78
CA LYS A 214 1.90 6.82 -2.70
C LYS A 214 0.50 6.67 -3.28
N LEU A 215 0.10 5.45 -3.65
CA LEU A 215 -1.23 5.16 -4.18
C LEU A 215 -2.34 5.49 -3.18
N LYS A 216 -2.13 5.20 -1.90
CA LYS A 216 -3.05 5.56 -0.81
C LYS A 216 -3.15 7.08 -0.64
N ASP A 217 -2.02 7.80 -0.69
CA ASP A 217 -2.01 9.28 -0.59
C ASP A 217 -2.71 9.93 -1.78
N ILE A 218 -2.45 9.47 -3.01
CA ILE A 218 -3.15 9.93 -4.22
C ILE A 218 -4.65 9.64 -4.10
N GLY A 219 -5.03 8.45 -3.61
CA GLY A 219 -6.42 8.08 -3.40
C GLY A 219 -7.13 9.01 -2.43
N GLY A 220 -6.54 9.30 -1.27
CA GLY A 220 -7.08 10.25 -0.30
C GLY A 220 -7.33 11.63 -0.91
N LYS A 221 -6.34 12.19 -1.59
CA LYS A 221 -6.44 13.49 -2.25
C LYS A 221 -7.48 13.53 -3.37
N PHE A 222 -7.59 12.45 -4.15
CA PHE A 222 -8.58 12.36 -5.22
C PHE A 222 -10.00 12.38 -4.66
N PHE A 223 -10.31 11.55 -3.66
CA PHE A 223 -11.65 11.50 -3.08
C PHE A 223 -12.03 12.79 -2.37
N GLU A 224 -11.09 13.44 -1.68
CA GLU A 224 -11.30 14.76 -1.09
C GLU A 224 -11.65 15.79 -2.17
N MET A 225 -10.88 15.84 -3.27
CA MET A 225 -11.11 16.74 -4.38
C MET A 225 -12.47 16.46 -5.07
N ALA A 226 -12.82 15.19 -5.31
CA ALA A 226 -14.12 14.82 -5.90
C ALA A 226 -15.28 15.26 -5.01
N HIS A 227 -15.15 15.07 -3.68
CA HIS A 227 -16.14 15.53 -2.71
C HIS A 227 -16.28 17.05 -2.71
N LEU A 228 -15.18 17.78 -2.68
CA LEU A 228 -15.17 19.24 -2.71
C LEU A 228 -15.79 19.78 -4.01
N THR A 229 -15.44 19.21 -5.17
CA THR A 229 -16.03 19.58 -6.46
C THR A 229 -17.55 19.43 -6.42
N LYS A 230 -18.07 18.29 -5.97
CA LYS A 230 -19.52 18.09 -5.84
C LYS A 230 -20.16 19.04 -4.84
N GLN A 231 -19.57 19.23 -3.69
CA GLN A 231 -20.19 19.97 -2.60
C GLN A 231 -20.13 21.48 -2.79
N TYR A 232 -19.01 22.02 -3.26
CA TYR A 232 -18.78 23.45 -3.30
C TYR A 232 -18.88 24.07 -4.68
N THR A 233 -18.50 23.36 -5.72
CA THR A 233 -18.54 23.90 -7.08
C THR A 233 -19.89 23.63 -7.74
N LEU A 234 -20.36 22.39 -7.70
CA LEU A 234 -21.58 22.01 -8.41
C LEU A 234 -22.88 22.37 -7.66
N ARG A 235 -22.88 22.44 -6.31
CA ARG A 235 -24.07 22.74 -5.52
C ARG A 235 -24.26 24.21 -5.14
N ARG A 236 -23.21 25.04 -5.27
CA ARG A 236 -23.26 26.48 -4.90
C ARG A 236 -23.33 27.41 -6.11
N SER A 237 -23.55 26.91 -7.29
CA SER A 237 -23.82 27.76 -8.44
C SER A 237 -25.14 28.49 -8.29
N PRO A 238 -25.19 29.78 -8.66
CA PRO A 238 -26.30 30.72 -8.36
C PRO A 238 -27.62 30.29 -8.99
#